data_f0c80759634f56c6e094f4a4714d9bfb
#
_entry.id   f0c80759634f56c6e094f4a4714d9bfb
#
_cell.length_a   1.000
_cell.length_b   1.000
_cell.length_c   1.000
_cell.angle_alpha   90.00
_cell.angle_beta   90.00
_cell.angle_gamma   90.00
#
_symmetry.space_group_name_H-M   'P 1'
#
loop_
_entity.id
_entity.type
_entity.pdbx_description
1 polymer ?
#
loop_
_entity_poly.entity_id
_entity_poly.type
_entity_poly.pdbx_seq_one_letter_code
_entity_poly.pdbx_strand_id
1 'polypeptide(L)'
;MNSILNKETVLRAEKSLKQFNLDLKVIELEKTARTANDAATALGCKVGAIVKSLLIRAGDSFVLCLVSGDKRCSLNKLKKILNEKDVSMANPEDVKKVTGYTIGGVSPTGHLIKITFGEIKKITEWDNQSL
;
A
#
# COMPACT_ATOMS: atom_id res chain seq x y z
N MET A 1 3.44 26.05 11.70
CA MET A 1 2.66 24.85 11.38
C MET A 1 3.59 23.74 10.93
N ASN A 2 3.49 22.57 11.55
CA ASN A 2 4.34 21.45 11.18
C ASN A 2 3.80 20.75 9.95
N SER A 3 4.61 20.71 8.90
CA SER A 3 4.30 19.94 7.70
C SER A 3 4.36 18.44 8.04
N ILE A 4 3.48 17.62 7.44
CA ILE A 4 3.55 16.18 7.54
C ILE A 4 4.85 15.63 6.95
N LEU A 5 5.50 16.40 6.07
CA LEU A 5 6.77 16.00 5.45
C LEU A 5 7.90 15.81 6.47
N ASN A 6 7.75 16.35 7.69
CA ASN A 6 8.73 16.19 8.76
C ASN A 6 8.47 15.00 9.67
N LYS A 7 7.38 14.27 9.47
CA LYS A 7 7.09 13.07 10.26
C LYS A 7 8.09 11.95 9.91
N GLU A 8 8.48 11.19 10.94
CA GLU A 8 9.45 10.09 10.78
C GLU A 8 9.00 9.09 9.70
N THR A 9 7.72 8.71 9.71
CA THR A 9 7.18 7.76 8.74
C THR A 9 7.27 8.29 7.31
N VAL A 10 7.00 9.58 7.12
CA VAL A 10 7.08 10.21 5.80
C VAL A 10 8.54 10.31 5.34
N LEU A 11 9.43 10.69 6.24
CA LEU A 11 10.86 10.76 5.92
C LEU A 11 11.43 9.38 5.56
N ARG A 12 11.00 8.34 6.26
CA ARG A 12 11.43 6.98 5.97
C ARG A 12 10.91 6.52 4.60
N ALA A 13 9.66 6.82 4.28
CA ALA A 13 9.09 6.50 2.97
C ALA A 13 9.86 7.22 1.85
N GLU A 14 10.12 8.51 2.01
CA GLU A 14 10.85 9.28 1.01
C GLU A 14 12.27 8.77 0.82
N LYS A 15 12.95 8.45 1.91
CA LYS A 15 14.30 7.88 1.85
C LYS A 15 14.32 6.57 1.06
N SER A 16 13.32 5.70 1.28
CA SER A 16 13.23 4.43 0.56
C SER A 16 12.94 4.63 -0.92
N LEU A 17 12.09 5.61 -1.26
CA LEU A 17 11.80 5.94 -2.66
C LEU A 17 13.05 6.41 -3.39
N LYS A 18 13.86 7.23 -2.75
CA LYS A 18 15.07 7.80 -3.35
C LYS A 18 16.16 6.76 -3.59
N GLN A 19 16.06 5.57 -2.97
CA GLN A 19 16.96 4.46 -3.27
C GLN A 19 16.68 3.90 -4.66
N PHE A 20 15.45 4.04 -5.17
CA PHE A 20 15.10 3.61 -6.53
C PHE A 20 15.42 4.70 -7.55
N ASN A 21 15.10 5.94 -7.22
CA ASN A 21 15.35 7.09 -8.10
C ASN A 21 15.41 8.35 -7.25
N LEU A 22 16.51 9.09 -7.33
CA LEU A 22 16.73 10.30 -6.55
C LEU A 22 15.71 11.41 -6.85
N ASP A 23 15.07 11.37 -8.01
CA ASP A 23 14.06 12.35 -8.38
C ASP A 23 12.71 12.12 -7.72
N LEU A 24 12.50 10.94 -7.11
CA LEU A 24 11.27 10.65 -6.41
C LEU A 24 11.20 11.41 -5.09
N LYS A 25 10.04 11.96 -4.80
CA LYS A 25 9.80 12.70 -3.56
C LYS A 25 8.36 12.54 -3.12
N VAL A 26 8.15 12.71 -1.81
CA VAL A 26 6.80 12.73 -1.24
C VAL A 26 6.21 14.10 -1.48
N ILE A 27 4.97 14.15 -1.92
CA ILE A 27 4.21 15.37 -2.15
C ILE A 27 3.09 15.43 -1.11
N GLU A 28 3.00 16.56 -0.41
CA GLU A 28 1.91 16.81 0.50
C GLU A 28 0.73 17.38 -0.26
N LEU A 29 -0.43 16.75 -0.13
CA LEU A 29 -1.65 17.25 -0.76
C LEU A 29 -2.26 18.37 0.07
N GLU A 30 -2.83 19.39 -0.60
CA GLU A 30 -3.45 20.52 0.08
C GLU A 30 -4.65 20.10 0.94
N LYS A 31 -5.37 19.07 0.49
CA LYS A 31 -6.52 18.53 1.21
C LYS A 31 -6.24 17.11 1.65
N THR A 32 -6.77 16.74 2.82
CA THR A 32 -6.66 15.37 3.30
C THR A 32 -7.35 14.41 2.33
N ALA A 33 -6.60 13.42 1.85
CA ALA A 33 -7.13 12.39 0.97
C ALA A 33 -7.32 11.11 1.79
N ARG A 34 -8.57 10.77 2.11
CA ARG A 34 -8.90 9.58 2.91
C ARG A 34 -9.18 8.36 2.05
N THR A 35 -9.61 8.58 0.80
CA THR A 35 -9.96 7.52 -0.13
C THR A 35 -9.13 7.67 -1.39
N ALA A 36 -9.11 6.59 -2.20
CA ALA A 36 -8.45 6.66 -3.51
C ALA A 36 -9.11 7.71 -4.41
N ASN A 37 -10.43 7.87 -4.32
CA ASN A 37 -11.14 8.89 -5.09
C ASN A 37 -10.71 10.30 -4.67
N ASP A 38 -10.58 10.55 -3.37
CA ASP A 38 -10.13 11.85 -2.86
C ASP A 38 -8.71 12.15 -3.34
N ALA A 39 -7.82 11.18 -3.29
CA ALA A 39 -6.45 11.35 -3.75
C ALA A 39 -6.40 11.62 -5.26
N ALA A 40 -7.19 10.89 -6.03
CA ALA A 40 -7.26 11.08 -7.49
C ALA A 40 -7.75 12.49 -7.83
N THR A 41 -8.78 12.97 -7.14
CA THR A 41 -9.31 14.31 -7.33
C THR A 41 -8.24 15.37 -7.00
N ALA A 42 -7.56 15.21 -5.88
CA ALA A 42 -6.53 16.15 -5.44
C ALA A 42 -5.34 16.21 -6.41
N LEU A 43 -4.99 15.08 -7.02
CA LEU A 43 -3.87 14.98 -7.95
C LEU A 43 -4.25 15.23 -9.42
N GLY A 44 -5.55 15.31 -9.71
CA GLY A 44 -6.02 15.49 -11.08
C GLY A 44 -5.76 14.29 -11.97
N CYS A 45 -5.82 13.08 -11.42
CA CYS A 45 -5.59 11.84 -12.16
C CYS A 45 -6.80 10.90 -12.03
N LYS A 46 -6.76 9.82 -12.79
CA LYS A 46 -7.79 8.78 -12.69
C LYS A 46 -7.59 7.98 -11.40
N VAL A 47 -8.70 7.51 -10.82
CA VAL A 47 -8.64 6.73 -9.58
C VAL A 47 -7.81 5.46 -9.75
N GLY A 48 -7.79 4.89 -10.95
CA GLY A 48 -6.96 3.71 -11.24
C GLY A 48 -5.46 3.96 -11.17
N ALA A 49 -5.04 5.21 -11.21
CA ALA A 49 -3.61 5.57 -11.06
C ALA A 49 -3.17 5.64 -9.60
N ILE A 50 -4.12 5.60 -8.66
CA ILE A 50 -3.81 5.57 -7.23
C ILE A 50 -3.53 4.13 -6.82
N VAL A 51 -2.49 3.93 -6.04
CA VAL A 51 -2.10 2.60 -5.56
C VAL A 51 -2.42 2.47 -4.07
N LYS A 52 -3.15 1.43 -3.72
CA LYS A 52 -3.42 1.07 -2.33
C LYS A 52 -2.43 -0.01 -1.91
N SER A 53 -1.76 0.20 -0.80
CA SER A 53 -0.82 -0.78 -0.24
C SER A 53 -1.52 -1.50 0.91
N LEU A 54 -1.77 -2.79 0.72
CA LEU A 54 -2.51 -3.62 1.68
C LEU A 54 -1.62 -4.72 2.21
N LEU A 55 -1.49 -4.80 3.54
CA LEU A 55 -0.77 -5.90 4.15
C LEU A 55 -1.72 -7.08 4.37
N ILE A 56 -1.33 -8.21 3.85
CA ILE A 56 -2.11 -9.44 3.89
C ILE A 56 -1.37 -10.48 4.72
N ARG A 57 -2.08 -11.12 5.64
CA ARG A 57 -1.54 -12.26 6.36
C ARG A 57 -1.82 -13.53 5.56
N ALA A 58 -0.78 -14.30 5.32
CA ALA A 58 -0.88 -15.57 4.60
C ALA A 58 -0.20 -16.64 5.44
N GLY A 59 -0.98 -17.45 6.14
CA GLY A 59 -0.45 -18.40 7.12
C GLY A 59 0.31 -17.66 8.21
N ASP A 60 1.57 -17.98 8.41
CA ASP A 60 2.45 -17.33 9.37
C ASP A 60 3.26 -16.17 8.77
N SER A 61 3.01 -15.86 7.51
CA SER A 61 3.78 -14.85 6.77
C SER A 61 2.91 -13.65 6.40
N PHE A 62 3.57 -12.59 5.94
CA PHE A 62 2.88 -11.40 5.43
C PHE A 62 3.34 -11.11 4.01
N VAL A 63 2.41 -10.66 3.19
CA VAL A 63 2.69 -10.17 1.84
C VAL A 63 2.07 -8.81 1.68
N LEU A 64 2.70 -7.97 0.86
CA LEU A 64 2.17 -6.65 0.53
C LEU A 64 1.52 -6.73 -0.85
N CYS A 65 0.25 -6.31 -0.91
CA CYS A 65 -0.48 -6.22 -2.16
C CYS A 65 -0.64 -4.77 -2.56
N LEU A 66 -0.17 -4.44 -3.74
CA LEU A 66 -0.37 -3.12 -4.33
C LEU A 66 -1.55 -3.22 -5.28
N VAL A 67 -2.62 -2.54 -4.97
CA VAL A 67 -3.89 -2.65 -5.69
C VAL A 67 -4.28 -1.29 -6.23
N SER A 68 -4.62 -1.23 -7.52
CA SER A 68 -5.09 0.00 -8.16
C SER A 68 -6.33 0.53 -7.43
N GLY A 69 -6.47 1.86 -7.39
CA GLY A 69 -7.55 2.51 -6.66
C GLY A 69 -8.94 2.18 -7.14
N ASP A 70 -9.08 1.73 -8.40
CA ASP A 70 -10.35 1.32 -8.98
C ASP A 70 -10.60 -0.19 -8.91
N LYS A 71 -9.72 -0.92 -8.23
CA LYS A 71 -9.81 -2.37 -8.10
C LYS A 71 -10.00 -2.76 -6.63
N ARG A 72 -10.40 -4.00 -6.42
CA ARG A 72 -10.55 -4.58 -5.11
C ARG A 72 -9.61 -5.77 -4.96
N CYS A 73 -8.97 -5.86 -3.81
CA CYS A 73 -8.13 -7.02 -3.49
C CYS A 73 -8.99 -8.26 -3.31
N SER A 74 -8.75 -9.28 -4.12
CA SER A 74 -9.47 -10.56 -4.02
C SER A 74 -8.67 -11.54 -3.16
N LEU A 75 -9.13 -11.80 -1.95
CA LEU A 75 -8.50 -12.78 -1.06
C LEU A 75 -8.56 -14.19 -1.65
N ASN A 76 -9.65 -14.51 -2.38
CA ASN A 76 -9.77 -15.82 -3.03
C ASN A 76 -8.71 -16.02 -4.11
N LYS A 77 -8.44 -14.99 -4.90
CA LYS A 77 -7.35 -15.05 -5.89
C LYS A 77 -6.00 -15.16 -5.22
N LEU A 78 -5.80 -14.43 -4.12
CA LEU A 78 -4.56 -14.52 -3.35
C LEU A 78 -4.32 -15.92 -2.81
N LYS A 79 -5.35 -16.57 -2.30
CA LYS A 79 -5.24 -17.95 -1.82
C LYS A 79 -4.69 -18.88 -2.90
N LYS A 80 -5.16 -18.70 -4.14
CA LYS A 80 -4.70 -19.50 -5.27
C LYS A 80 -3.26 -19.16 -5.66
N ILE A 81 -2.94 -17.87 -5.74
CA ILE A 81 -1.61 -17.40 -6.13
C ILE A 81 -0.57 -17.84 -5.11
N LEU A 82 -0.88 -17.71 -3.83
CA LEU A 82 0.04 -18.04 -2.74
C LEU A 82 0.01 -19.52 -2.36
N ASN A 83 -0.94 -20.27 -2.91
CA ASN A 83 -1.19 -21.67 -2.53
C ASN A 83 -1.33 -21.81 -1.01
N GLU A 84 -2.13 -20.92 -0.41
CA GLU A 84 -2.36 -20.83 1.03
C GLU A 84 -3.85 -20.62 1.28
N LYS A 85 -4.45 -21.45 2.13
CA LYS A 85 -5.87 -21.35 2.44
C LYS A 85 -6.16 -20.30 3.50
N ASP A 86 -5.21 -20.08 4.42
CA ASP A 86 -5.35 -19.14 5.53
C ASP A 86 -4.84 -17.78 5.13
N VAL A 87 -5.68 -17.01 4.43
CA VAL A 87 -5.34 -15.67 3.93
C VAL A 87 -6.39 -14.69 4.40
N SER A 88 -5.95 -13.61 5.02
CA SER A 88 -6.84 -12.55 5.52
C SER A 88 -6.13 -11.21 5.49
N MET A 89 -6.90 -10.13 5.59
CA MET A 89 -6.32 -8.81 5.82
C MET A 89 -5.59 -8.83 7.17
N ALA A 90 -4.39 -8.27 7.20
CA ALA A 90 -3.67 -8.12 8.46
C ALA A 90 -4.43 -7.15 9.38
N ASN A 91 -4.38 -7.42 10.68
CA ASN A 91 -5.01 -6.52 11.65
C ASN A 91 -4.16 -5.24 11.83
N PRO A 92 -4.74 -4.17 12.41
CA PRO A 92 -4.01 -2.89 12.56
C PRO A 92 -2.72 -3.01 13.36
N GLU A 93 -2.69 -3.88 14.36
CA GLU A 93 -1.50 -4.10 15.18
C GLU A 93 -0.35 -4.70 14.36
N ASP A 94 -0.65 -5.71 13.56
CA ASP A 94 0.34 -6.33 12.69
C ASP A 94 0.80 -5.37 11.59
N VAL A 95 -0.11 -4.58 11.03
CA VAL A 95 0.25 -3.57 10.03
C VAL A 95 1.30 -2.62 10.62
N LYS A 96 1.07 -2.12 11.82
CA LYS A 96 2.00 -1.20 12.48
C LYS A 96 3.34 -1.87 12.78
N LYS A 97 3.31 -3.09 13.27
CA LYS A 97 4.49 -3.85 13.65
C LYS A 97 5.37 -4.20 12.45
N VAL A 98 4.74 -4.65 11.37
CA VAL A 98 5.46 -5.11 10.17
C VAL A 98 5.91 -3.94 9.31
N THR A 99 5.04 -2.99 9.05
CA THR A 99 5.32 -1.90 8.11
C THR A 99 5.87 -0.65 8.78
N GLY A 100 5.52 -0.41 10.03
CA GLY A 100 5.85 0.83 10.71
C GLY A 100 4.90 1.97 10.35
N TYR A 101 3.91 1.69 9.51
CA TYR A 101 2.86 2.64 9.12
C TYR A 101 1.55 2.22 9.78
N THR A 102 0.57 3.13 9.81
CA THR A 102 -0.76 2.80 10.31
C THR A 102 -1.65 2.30 9.17
N ILE A 103 -2.64 1.48 9.53
CA ILE A 103 -3.61 0.98 8.55
C ILE A 103 -4.28 2.16 7.84
N GLY A 104 -4.43 2.06 6.53
CA GLY A 104 -4.93 3.16 5.70
C GLY A 104 -3.86 4.15 5.26
N GLY A 105 -2.66 4.07 5.84
CA GLY A 105 -1.54 4.96 5.50
C GLY A 105 -0.25 4.19 5.26
N VAL A 106 -0.33 3.02 4.66
CA VAL A 106 0.83 2.18 4.37
C VAL A 106 1.48 2.60 3.06
N SER A 107 2.76 2.97 3.15
CA SER A 107 3.56 3.24 1.96
C SER A 107 3.91 1.93 1.25
N PRO A 108 4.08 1.95 -0.09
CA PRO A 108 4.54 0.75 -0.80
C PRO A 108 5.99 0.37 -0.47
N THR A 109 6.74 1.27 0.16
CA THR A 109 8.16 1.06 0.47
C THR A 109 8.50 1.53 1.88
N GLY A 110 9.70 1.20 2.33
CA GLY A 110 10.20 1.69 3.62
C GLY A 110 9.62 0.97 4.82
N HIS A 111 9.29 -0.31 4.68
CA HIS A 111 8.73 -1.11 5.76
C HIS A 111 9.81 -1.49 6.79
N LEU A 112 9.40 -1.63 8.05
CA LEU A 112 10.32 -2.01 9.13
C LEU A 112 10.84 -3.43 8.95
N ILE A 113 9.98 -4.35 8.51
CA ILE A 113 10.36 -5.73 8.24
C ILE A 113 10.32 -5.92 6.73
N LYS A 114 11.35 -6.56 6.20
CA LYS A 114 11.40 -6.82 4.76
C LYS A 114 10.27 -7.75 4.37
N ILE A 115 9.47 -7.31 3.41
CA ILE A 115 8.32 -8.06 2.89
C ILE A 115 8.69 -8.58 1.51
N THR A 116 8.32 -9.83 1.22
CA THR A 116 8.57 -10.44 -0.07
C THR A 116 7.63 -9.84 -1.12
N PHE A 117 8.19 -9.39 -2.24
CA PHE A 117 7.44 -8.76 -3.33
C PHE A 117 7.19 -9.69 -4.52
N GLY A 118 7.59 -10.96 -4.42
CA GLY A 118 7.45 -11.90 -5.53
C GLY A 118 6.02 -12.07 -6.03
N GLU A 119 5.05 -11.93 -5.15
CA GLU A 119 3.64 -12.14 -5.42
C GLU A 119 2.96 -10.92 -6.05
N ILE A 120 3.58 -9.76 -6.00
CA ILE A 120 3.01 -8.50 -6.51
C ILE A 120 2.73 -8.57 -8.02
N LYS A 121 3.48 -9.37 -8.75
CA LYS A 121 3.34 -9.51 -10.21
C LYS A 121 1.92 -9.91 -10.63
N LYS A 122 1.13 -10.44 -9.73
CA LYS A 122 -0.24 -10.89 -10.01
C LYS A 122 -1.31 -9.85 -9.74
N ILE A 123 -0.93 -8.66 -9.29
CA ILE A 123 -1.89 -7.61 -8.93
C ILE A 123 -2.72 -7.15 -10.12
N THR A 124 -2.14 -7.18 -11.33
CA THR A 124 -2.85 -6.79 -12.54
C THR A 124 -4.03 -7.70 -12.88
N GLU A 125 -4.15 -8.83 -12.22
CA GLU A 125 -5.23 -9.79 -12.42
C GLU A 125 -6.43 -9.54 -11.50
N TRP A 126 -6.41 -8.48 -10.70
CA TRP A 126 -7.53 -8.15 -9.81
C TRP A 126 -8.80 -7.81 -10.60
N ASP A 127 -9.94 -8.19 -10.04
CA ASP A 127 -11.23 -7.92 -10.66
C ASP A 127 -11.56 -6.42 -10.71
N ASN A 128 -12.29 -6.01 -11.74
CA ASN A 128 -12.78 -4.65 -11.89
C ASN A 128 -14.00 -4.36 -11.01
N GLN A 129 -14.42 -5.28 -10.19
CA GLN A 129 -15.61 -5.09 -9.38
C GLN A 129 -15.40 -3.97 -8.36
N SER A 130 -16.26 -2.98 -8.44
CA SER A 130 -16.26 -1.90 -7.47
C SER A 130 -16.65 -2.43 -6.09
N LEU A 131 -16.21 -1.73 -5.12
CA LEU A 131 -16.60 -1.97 -3.74
C LEU A 131 -18.08 -1.73 -3.51
#